data_02c1290d361ee7e7f7a918a61f9f82ea
#
_entry.id   02c1290d361ee7e7f7a918a61f9f82ea
#
_cell.length_a   1.000
_cell.length_b   1.000
_cell.length_c   1.000
_cell.angle_alpha   90.00
_cell.angle_beta   90.00
_cell.angle_gamma   90.00
#
_symmetry.space_group_name_H-M   'P 1'
#
loop_
_entity.id
_entity.type
_entity.pdbx_description
1 polymer ?
#
loop_
_entity_poly.entity_id
_entity_poly.type
_entity_poly.pdbx_seq_one_letter_code
_entity_poly.pdbx_strand_id
1 'polypeptide(L)'
;DMGIIDFKITKCREEGLYRIVRGEDGSSVFKTLSEGERTIISVLYFVETCQGILDRSKTQKKRIIVIDDPVSSLSTMYVFNIGRLLKNVFYPELIKDSTQETGFLMKRKFEQVFILTHSLYFFYEMTDMREPQRHAYQSLFRVSKSVAGSKIETMHYEHIQSDYHTY
;
A
#
# COMPACT_ATOMS: atom_id res chain seq x y z
N ASP A 1 -4.92 13.17 -6.72
CA ASP A 1 -5.87 12.87 -7.79
C ASP A 1 -5.46 11.55 -8.45
N MET A 2 -6.28 10.50 -8.29
CA MET A 2 -6.02 9.16 -8.83
C MET A 2 -6.53 9.01 -10.28
N GLY A 3 -7.03 10.07 -10.90
CA GLY A 3 -7.57 10.04 -12.26
C GLY A 3 -8.87 9.22 -12.42
N ILE A 4 -9.55 8.92 -11.32
CA ILE A 4 -10.83 8.23 -11.35
C ILE A 4 -11.92 9.28 -11.53
N ILE A 5 -12.49 9.33 -12.72
CA ILE A 5 -13.49 10.37 -13.10
C ILE A 5 -14.92 9.83 -12.96
N ASP A 6 -15.08 8.51 -12.89
CA ASP A 6 -16.37 7.87 -13.16
C ASP A 6 -17.32 7.78 -11.97
N PHE A 7 -16.88 8.09 -10.75
CA PHE A 7 -17.75 8.09 -9.59
C PHE A 7 -17.38 9.17 -8.56
N LYS A 8 -18.35 9.51 -7.72
CA LYS A 8 -18.18 10.44 -6.59
C LYS A 8 -18.63 9.75 -5.31
N ILE A 9 -18.00 10.10 -4.19
CA ILE A 9 -18.42 9.67 -2.86
C ILE A 9 -19.20 10.84 -2.26
N THR A 10 -20.47 10.63 -1.92
CA THR A 10 -21.34 11.63 -1.32
C THR A 10 -21.76 11.19 0.08
N LYS A 11 -21.82 12.13 1.02
CA LYS A 11 -22.31 11.87 2.37
C LYS A 11 -23.83 11.69 2.31
N CYS A 12 -24.34 10.62 2.90
CA CYS A 12 -25.76 10.42 3.07
C CYS A 12 -26.33 11.36 4.15
N ARG A 13 -27.64 11.60 4.13
CA ARG A 13 -28.32 12.38 5.18
C ARG A 13 -28.25 11.67 6.54
N GLU A 14 -28.14 10.36 6.55
CA GLU A 14 -27.91 9.56 7.75
C GLU A 14 -26.47 9.72 8.23
N GLU A 15 -26.29 9.89 9.53
CA GLU A 15 -25.00 10.18 10.13
C GLU A 15 -24.02 9.01 9.92
N GLY A 16 -22.84 9.30 9.37
CA GLY A 16 -21.75 8.33 9.20
C GLY A 16 -21.83 7.46 7.95
N LEU A 17 -22.86 7.60 7.12
CA LEU A 17 -22.98 6.82 5.88
C LEU A 17 -22.53 7.62 4.64
N TYR A 18 -21.87 6.93 3.73
CA TYR A 18 -21.44 7.45 2.42
C TYR A 18 -22.03 6.61 1.31
N ARG A 19 -22.32 7.25 0.19
CA ARG A 19 -22.84 6.61 -1.02
C ARG A 19 -21.88 6.87 -2.18
N ILE A 20 -21.66 5.85 -2.98
CA ILE A 20 -20.95 5.97 -4.24
C ILE A 20 -21.99 6.23 -5.33
N VAL A 21 -21.82 7.32 -6.06
CA VAL A 21 -22.75 7.76 -7.12
C VAL A 21 -21.98 7.99 -8.43
N ARG A 22 -22.65 7.74 -9.55
CA ARG A 22 -22.11 7.97 -10.89
C ARG A 22 -23.12 8.86 -11.66
N GLY A 23 -22.58 9.72 -12.52
CA GLY A 23 -23.40 10.65 -13.29
C GLY A 23 -23.98 11.80 -12.45
N GLU A 24 -24.77 12.66 -13.12
CA GLU A 24 -25.40 13.83 -12.49
C GLU A 24 -26.69 13.47 -11.75
N ASP A 25 -27.32 12.37 -12.09
CA ASP A 25 -28.56 11.89 -11.49
C ASP A 25 -28.38 11.28 -10.08
N GLY A 26 -27.13 11.09 -9.64
CA GLY A 26 -26.81 10.60 -8.30
C GLY A 26 -27.25 9.15 -8.04
N SER A 27 -27.47 8.35 -9.09
CA SER A 27 -27.84 6.96 -8.94
C SER A 27 -26.77 6.16 -8.19
N SER A 28 -27.19 5.26 -7.29
CA SER A 28 -26.26 4.38 -6.56
C SER A 28 -25.68 3.33 -7.49
N VAL A 29 -24.33 3.28 -7.58
CA VAL A 29 -23.62 2.44 -8.55
C VAL A 29 -22.83 1.30 -7.93
N PHE A 30 -23.03 0.99 -6.66
CA PHE A 30 -22.27 -0.06 -5.98
C PHE A 30 -22.29 -1.41 -6.71
N LYS A 31 -23.42 -1.74 -7.35
CA LYS A 31 -23.59 -2.99 -8.11
C LYS A 31 -22.92 -2.97 -9.49
N THR A 32 -22.62 -1.79 -10.02
CA THR A 32 -22.04 -1.61 -11.36
C THR A 32 -20.56 -1.27 -11.36
N LEU A 33 -19.93 -1.23 -10.17
CA LEU A 33 -18.49 -1.04 -10.06
C LEU A 33 -17.75 -2.24 -10.64
N SER A 34 -16.74 -1.97 -11.45
CA SER A 34 -15.76 -2.97 -11.87
C SER A 34 -14.98 -3.51 -10.66
N GLU A 35 -14.32 -4.63 -10.82
CA GLU A 35 -13.48 -5.22 -9.78
C GLU A 35 -12.34 -4.26 -9.39
N GLY A 36 -11.70 -3.63 -10.38
CA GLY A 36 -10.64 -2.65 -10.13
C GLY A 36 -11.13 -1.43 -9.34
N GLU A 37 -12.30 -0.87 -9.67
CA GLU A 37 -12.89 0.25 -8.92
C GLU A 37 -13.18 -0.14 -7.47
N ARG A 38 -13.69 -1.34 -7.23
CA ARG A 38 -13.92 -1.86 -5.88
C ARG A 38 -12.62 -1.99 -5.10
N THR A 39 -11.57 -2.53 -5.73
CA THR A 39 -10.24 -2.66 -5.14
C THR A 39 -9.70 -1.30 -4.72
N ILE A 40 -9.76 -0.29 -5.60
CA ILE A 40 -9.29 1.06 -5.31
C ILE A 40 -10.05 1.67 -4.12
N ILE A 41 -11.39 1.56 -4.12
CA ILE A 41 -12.22 2.08 -3.02
C ILE A 41 -11.87 1.40 -1.70
N SER A 42 -11.67 0.08 -1.73
CA SER A 42 -11.29 -0.70 -0.54
C SER A 42 -9.93 -0.28 0.01
N VAL A 43 -8.94 -0.07 -0.86
CA VAL A 43 -7.61 0.42 -0.46
C VAL A 43 -7.70 1.82 0.14
N LEU A 44 -8.44 2.73 -0.50
CA LEU A 44 -8.62 4.09 0.02
C LEU A 44 -9.31 4.09 1.38
N TYR A 45 -10.38 3.30 1.54
CA TYR A 45 -11.09 3.16 2.81
C TYR A 45 -10.17 2.59 3.91
N PHE A 46 -9.37 1.58 3.57
CA PHE A 46 -8.39 1.00 4.49
C PHE A 46 -7.35 2.03 4.93
N VAL A 47 -6.80 2.80 4.00
CA VAL A 47 -5.82 3.86 4.28
C VAL A 47 -6.41 4.92 5.22
N GLU A 48 -7.61 5.41 4.91
CA GLU A 48 -8.32 6.39 5.75
C GLU A 48 -8.61 5.84 7.16
N THR A 49 -9.02 4.57 7.25
CA THR A 49 -9.22 3.90 8.53
C THR A 49 -7.93 3.82 9.34
N CYS A 50 -6.81 3.47 8.70
CA CYS A 50 -5.50 3.44 9.36
C CYS A 50 -5.06 4.81 9.85
N GLN A 51 -5.38 5.89 9.14
CA GLN A 51 -5.05 7.26 9.51
C GLN A 51 -6.01 7.83 10.54
N GLY A 52 -7.32 7.58 10.40
CA GLY A 52 -8.37 8.11 11.28
C GLY A 52 -8.32 7.56 12.71
N ILE A 53 -7.82 6.34 12.91
CA ILE A 53 -7.61 5.73 14.24
C ILE A 53 -6.44 6.42 15.01
N LEU A 54 -5.77 7.39 14.40
CA LEU A 54 -4.76 8.24 15.06
C LEU A 54 -5.39 9.30 16.01
N ASP A 55 -6.62 9.09 16.47
CA ASP A 55 -7.25 9.98 17.45
C ASP A 55 -6.36 10.16 18.68
N ARG A 56 -5.97 11.42 18.90
CA ARG A 56 -4.93 11.86 19.84
C ARG A 56 -5.27 11.60 21.32
N SER A 57 -6.50 11.19 21.62
CA SER A 57 -6.99 11.01 22.98
C SER A 57 -6.72 9.64 23.60
N LYS A 58 -6.30 8.64 22.81
CA LYS A 58 -6.01 7.29 23.30
C LYS A 58 -4.53 6.99 23.19
N THR A 59 -3.96 6.42 24.26
CA THR A 59 -2.60 5.89 24.31
C THR A 59 -2.29 5.19 22.99
N GLN A 60 -1.29 5.69 22.24
CA GLN A 60 -0.94 5.13 20.92
C GLN A 60 -0.52 3.67 21.10
N LYS A 61 -1.43 2.76 20.84
CA LYS A 61 -1.08 1.33 20.77
C LYS A 61 -0.18 1.11 19.56
N LYS A 62 0.88 0.37 19.75
CA LYS A 62 1.72 -0.12 18.66
C LYS A 62 0.85 -0.90 17.68
N ARG A 63 0.91 -0.55 16.38
CA ARG A 63 0.08 -1.16 15.34
C ARG A 63 0.93 -1.83 14.30
N ILE A 64 0.51 -3.03 13.92
CA ILE A 64 1.04 -3.78 12.81
C ILE A 64 0.01 -3.69 11.68
N ILE A 65 0.47 -3.38 10.49
CA ILE A 65 -0.34 -3.30 9.27
C ILE A 65 0.00 -4.48 8.39
N VAL A 66 -1.01 -5.17 7.89
CA VAL A 66 -0.87 -6.24 6.89
C VAL A 66 -1.71 -5.88 5.69
N ILE A 67 -1.09 -5.82 4.52
CA ILE A 67 -1.72 -5.51 3.24
C ILE A 67 -1.47 -6.71 2.33
N ASP A 68 -2.56 -7.40 1.97
CA ASP A 68 -2.50 -8.60 1.13
C ASP A 68 -3.05 -8.28 -0.26
N ASP A 69 -2.16 -8.31 -1.23
CA ASP A 69 -2.41 -8.15 -2.66
C ASP A 69 -3.35 -6.98 -3.06
N PRO A 70 -2.99 -5.74 -2.72
CA PRO A 70 -3.88 -4.58 -2.84
C PRO A 70 -4.10 -4.11 -4.27
N VAL A 71 -3.52 -4.80 -5.27
CA VAL A 71 -3.51 -4.37 -6.67
C VAL A 71 -4.08 -5.40 -7.64
N SER A 72 -4.73 -6.45 -7.12
CA SER A 72 -5.41 -7.44 -7.97
C SER A 72 -6.37 -6.75 -8.94
N SER A 73 -6.34 -7.19 -10.21
CA SER A 73 -7.25 -6.70 -11.27
C SER A 73 -7.10 -5.22 -11.63
N LEU A 74 -5.97 -4.57 -11.27
CA LEU A 74 -5.70 -3.18 -11.61
C LEU A 74 -4.81 -3.02 -12.84
N SER A 75 -5.06 -1.96 -13.62
CA SER A 75 -4.13 -1.56 -14.67
C SER A 75 -2.84 -0.98 -14.06
N THR A 76 -1.75 -1.02 -14.84
CA THR A 76 -0.42 -0.55 -14.42
C THR A 76 -0.41 0.86 -13.85
N MET A 77 -1.22 1.78 -14.42
CA MET A 77 -1.34 3.14 -13.93
C MET A 77 -1.89 3.21 -12.51
N TYR A 78 -2.92 2.42 -12.20
CA TYR A 78 -3.48 2.36 -10.86
C TYR A 78 -2.56 1.68 -9.86
N VAL A 79 -1.84 0.63 -10.30
CA VAL A 79 -0.80 -0.02 -9.48
C VAL A 79 0.24 0.98 -9.02
N PHE A 80 0.75 1.82 -9.93
CA PHE A 80 1.69 2.89 -9.61
C PHE A 80 1.12 3.91 -8.61
N ASN A 81 -0.11 4.39 -8.85
CA ASN A 81 -0.75 5.37 -7.97
C ASN A 81 -1.00 4.81 -6.57
N ILE A 82 -1.44 3.55 -6.46
CA ILE A 82 -1.63 2.87 -5.18
C ILE A 82 -0.28 2.67 -4.48
N GLY A 83 0.75 2.23 -5.19
CA GLY A 83 2.09 2.08 -4.63
C GLY A 83 2.60 3.38 -4.01
N ARG A 84 2.47 4.50 -4.72
CA ARG A 84 2.83 5.82 -4.19
C ARG A 84 2.01 6.23 -2.96
N LEU A 85 0.69 5.99 -3.00
CA LEU A 85 -0.18 6.25 -1.85
C LEU A 85 0.27 5.46 -0.62
N LEU A 86 0.48 4.16 -0.77
CA LEU A 86 0.87 3.28 0.32
C LEU A 86 2.26 3.65 0.87
N LYS A 87 3.23 4.00 0.02
CA LYS A 87 4.53 4.52 0.48
C LYS A 87 4.37 5.79 1.31
N ASN A 88 3.60 6.76 0.84
CA ASN A 88 3.40 8.02 1.55
C ASN A 88 2.74 7.84 2.92
N VAL A 89 1.86 6.87 3.05
CA VAL A 89 1.11 6.62 4.29
C VAL A 89 1.88 5.75 5.27
N PHE A 90 2.45 4.65 4.78
CA PHE A 90 2.95 3.56 5.63
C PHE A 90 4.46 3.54 5.79
N TYR A 91 5.22 4.13 4.86
CA TYR A 91 6.67 4.14 4.97
C TYR A 91 7.13 5.19 6.01
N PRO A 92 8.28 4.95 6.64
CA PRO A 92 8.83 5.91 7.59
C PRO A 92 9.24 7.20 6.88
N GLU A 93 9.06 8.31 7.57
CA GLU A 93 9.64 9.58 7.17
C GLU A 93 11.11 9.59 7.53
N LEU A 94 11.98 9.81 6.56
CA LEU A 94 13.43 9.89 6.75
C LEU A 94 13.84 11.36 6.83
N ILE A 95 14.21 11.81 8.04
CA ILE A 95 14.65 13.17 8.30
C ILE A 95 16.18 13.15 8.35
N LYS A 96 16.83 14.02 7.56
CA LYS A 96 18.30 14.16 7.60
C LYS A 96 18.77 14.50 9.00
N ASP A 97 19.67 13.71 9.56
CA ASP A 97 20.23 13.92 10.87
C ASP A 97 21.70 13.45 10.87
N SER A 98 22.63 14.40 10.85
CA SER A 98 24.07 14.12 10.83
C SER A 98 24.61 13.51 12.14
N THR A 99 23.80 13.46 13.19
CA THR A 99 24.18 12.83 14.47
C THR A 99 23.97 11.32 14.44
N GLN A 100 23.23 10.80 13.47
CA GLN A 100 22.96 9.38 13.30
C GLN A 100 24.01 8.74 12.37
N GLU A 101 24.45 7.52 12.68
CA GLU A 101 25.37 6.75 11.82
C GLU A 101 24.83 6.56 10.41
N THR A 102 23.51 6.40 10.26
CA THR A 102 22.83 6.27 8.98
C THR A 102 22.64 7.60 8.24
N GLY A 103 22.93 8.74 8.88
CA GLY A 103 22.66 10.08 8.36
C GLY A 103 21.18 10.48 8.37
N PHE A 104 20.29 9.64 8.94
CA PHE A 104 18.86 9.89 8.97
C PHE A 104 18.21 9.47 10.29
N LEU A 105 17.31 10.32 10.80
CA LEU A 105 16.35 9.96 11.83
C LEU A 105 15.10 9.37 11.16
N MET A 106 14.71 8.17 11.61
CA MET A 106 13.56 7.47 11.06
C MET A 106 12.32 7.68 11.95
N LYS A 107 11.32 8.37 11.44
CA LYS A 107 10.05 8.57 12.12
C LYS A 107 9.00 7.59 11.60
N ARG A 108 8.61 6.63 12.42
CA ARG A 108 7.61 5.61 12.08
C ARG A 108 6.22 5.99 12.60
N LYS A 109 5.20 5.77 11.77
CA LYS A 109 3.79 5.90 12.16
C LYS A 109 3.21 4.58 12.66
N PHE A 110 3.78 3.47 12.20
CA PHE A 110 3.37 2.11 12.52
C PHE A 110 4.57 1.32 13.01
N GLU A 111 4.34 0.33 13.88
CA GLU A 111 5.43 -0.51 14.40
C GLU A 111 6.03 -1.38 13.30
N GLN A 112 5.18 -2.00 12.51
CA GLN A 112 5.57 -2.84 11.41
C GLN A 112 4.51 -2.83 10.29
N VAL A 113 4.95 -2.95 9.04
CA VAL A 113 4.07 -3.05 7.87
C VAL A 113 4.51 -4.25 7.06
N PHE A 114 3.57 -5.17 6.82
CA PHE A 114 3.73 -6.29 5.90
C PHE A 114 2.94 -6.02 4.63
N ILE A 115 3.58 -6.15 3.48
CA ILE A 115 2.95 -6.04 2.18
C ILE A 115 3.22 -7.33 1.43
N LEU A 116 2.15 -8.06 1.12
CA LEU A 116 2.19 -9.29 0.36
C LEU A 116 1.66 -9.00 -1.04
N THR A 117 2.29 -9.56 -2.06
CA THR A 117 1.82 -9.43 -3.43
C THR A 117 2.37 -10.55 -4.31
N HIS A 118 1.58 -10.93 -5.30
CA HIS A 118 2.04 -11.78 -6.41
C HIS A 118 2.41 -10.94 -7.65
N SER A 119 2.10 -9.64 -7.64
CA SER A 119 2.44 -8.73 -8.73
C SER A 119 3.89 -8.27 -8.64
N LEU A 120 4.71 -8.74 -9.57
CA LEU A 120 6.11 -8.33 -9.66
C LEU A 120 6.25 -6.82 -9.88
N TYR A 121 5.37 -6.23 -10.69
CA TYR A 121 5.37 -4.79 -10.93
C TYR A 121 5.09 -3.99 -9.66
N PHE A 122 4.11 -4.40 -8.86
CA PHE A 122 3.81 -3.76 -7.58
C PHE A 122 4.93 -3.98 -6.55
N PHE A 123 5.55 -5.16 -6.54
CA PHE A 123 6.70 -5.43 -5.70
C PHE A 123 7.84 -4.44 -5.98
N TYR A 124 8.17 -4.17 -7.25
CA TYR A 124 9.17 -3.17 -7.60
C TYR A 124 8.75 -1.77 -7.21
N GLU A 125 7.48 -1.41 -7.44
CA GLU A 125 6.98 -0.11 -7.03
C GLU A 125 7.14 0.10 -5.52
N MET A 126 6.91 -0.93 -4.72
CA MET A 126 7.04 -0.86 -3.26
C MET A 126 8.48 -0.97 -2.75
N THR A 127 9.41 -1.49 -3.53
CA THR A 127 10.81 -1.57 -3.13
C THR A 127 11.49 -0.21 -3.26
N ASP A 128 12.18 0.26 -2.20
CA ASP A 128 13.01 1.46 -2.31
C ASP A 128 14.34 1.08 -2.96
N MET A 129 14.61 1.70 -4.10
CA MET A 129 15.82 1.44 -4.89
C MET A 129 17.08 2.10 -4.30
N ARG A 130 16.93 3.04 -3.38
CA ARG A 130 18.04 3.72 -2.71
C ARG A 130 18.61 2.83 -1.60
N GLU A 131 19.78 2.28 -1.83
CA GLU A 131 20.41 1.27 -0.98
C GLU A 131 20.46 1.62 0.52
N PRO A 132 21.02 2.76 0.95
CA PRO A 132 21.12 3.03 2.38
C PRO A 132 19.76 3.08 3.07
N GLN A 133 18.75 3.60 2.39
CA GLN A 133 17.41 3.75 2.93
C GLN A 133 16.68 2.41 2.99
N ARG A 134 16.79 1.57 1.92
CA ARG A 134 16.20 0.24 1.88
C ARG A 134 16.69 -0.61 3.04
N HIS A 135 17.99 -0.72 3.23
CA HIS A 135 18.57 -1.51 4.33
C HIS A 135 18.16 -1.01 5.71
N ALA A 136 17.86 0.27 5.84
CA ALA A 136 17.45 0.86 7.11
C ALA A 136 16.04 0.44 7.57
N TYR A 137 15.12 0.11 6.63
CA TYR A 137 13.72 -0.13 7.00
C TYR A 137 12.98 -1.19 6.20
N GLN A 138 13.55 -1.78 5.14
CA GLN A 138 12.92 -2.82 4.33
C GLN A 138 13.64 -4.17 4.47
N SER A 139 12.85 -5.23 4.56
CA SER A 139 13.29 -6.61 4.38
C SER A 139 12.44 -7.25 3.30
N LEU A 140 13.07 -7.88 2.32
CA LEU A 140 12.41 -8.47 1.16
C LEU A 140 12.43 -9.98 1.27
N PHE A 141 11.29 -10.62 1.02
CA PHE A 141 11.12 -12.06 1.12
C PHE A 141 10.44 -12.60 -0.13
N ARG A 142 10.82 -13.81 -0.52
CA ARG A 142 10.13 -14.59 -1.54
C ARG A 142 9.46 -15.78 -0.88
N VAL A 143 8.19 -16.01 -1.17
CA VAL A 143 7.47 -17.22 -0.81
C VAL A 143 7.43 -18.11 -2.04
N SER A 144 8.02 -19.29 -1.96
CA SER A 144 7.97 -20.30 -3.02
C SER A 144 7.26 -21.56 -2.55
N LYS A 145 6.54 -22.20 -3.47
CA LYS A 145 5.85 -23.47 -3.21
C LYS A 145 6.50 -24.58 -4.02
N SER A 146 6.82 -25.68 -3.36
CA SER A 146 7.36 -26.88 -3.99
C SER A 146 6.55 -28.11 -3.56
N VAL A 147 6.90 -29.28 -4.11
CA VAL A 147 6.29 -30.57 -3.71
C VAL A 147 6.55 -30.87 -2.22
N ALA A 148 7.67 -30.38 -1.68
CA ALA A 148 8.05 -30.55 -0.28
C ALA A 148 7.37 -29.55 0.68
N GLY A 149 6.61 -28.57 0.17
CA GLY A 149 5.93 -27.54 0.96
C GLY A 149 6.26 -26.11 0.54
N SER A 150 5.85 -25.16 1.37
CA SER A 150 6.14 -23.74 1.17
C SER A 150 7.41 -23.33 1.89
N LYS A 151 8.21 -22.48 1.26
CA LYS A 151 9.46 -21.93 1.79
C LYS A 151 9.46 -20.42 1.72
N ILE A 152 10.02 -19.77 2.74
CA ILE A 152 10.26 -18.32 2.75
C ILE A 152 11.76 -18.10 2.69
N GLU A 153 12.22 -17.29 1.75
CA GLU A 153 13.62 -16.95 1.54
C GLU A 153 13.81 -15.46 1.56
N THR A 154 14.87 -14.99 2.21
CA THR A 154 15.27 -13.58 2.14
C THR A 154 15.78 -13.29 0.72
N MET A 155 15.30 -12.21 0.14
CA MET A 155 15.74 -11.75 -1.18
C MET A 155 16.85 -10.71 -1.04
N HIS A 156 17.92 -10.91 -1.78
CA HIS A 156 18.94 -9.89 -2.00
C HIS A 156 18.65 -9.14 -3.29
N TYR A 157 19.04 -7.86 -3.33
CA TYR A 157 18.74 -6.98 -4.48
C TYR A 157 19.25 -7.52 -5.82
N GLU A 158 20.40 -8.18 -5.83
CA GLU A 158 20.98 -8.81 -7.01
C GLU A 158 20.07 -9.89 -7.61
N HIS A 159 19.32 -10.60 -6.76
CA HIS A 159 18.35 -11.60 -7.20
C HIS A 159 17.13 -10.97 -7.86
N ILE A 160 16.76 -9.74 -7.46
CA ILE A 160 15.63 -9.02 -8.05
C ILE A 160 15.92 -8.66 -9.51
N GLN A 161 17.15 -8.24 -9.82
CA GLN A 161 17.54 -7.91 -11.19
C GLN A 161 17.58 -9.13 -12.11
N SER A 162 17.98 -10.30 -11.61
CA SER A 162 18.05 -11.51 -12.43
C SER A 162 16.68 -12.03 -12.87
N ASP A 163 15.64 -11.83 -12.06
CA ASP A 163 14.26 -12.24 -12.40
C ASP A 163 13.67 -11.40 -13.54
N TYR A 164 14.15 -10.17 -13.75
CA TYR A 164 13.74 -9.32 -14.88
C TYR A 164 14.27 -9.81 -16.24
N HIS A 165 15.37 -10.53 -16.24
CA HIS A 165 16.01 -11.01 -17.47
C HIS A 165 15.57 -12.44 -17.86
N THR A 166 14.71 -13.07 -17.05
CA THR A 166 14.31 -14.47 -17.26
C THR A 166 12.90 -14.62 -17.87
N TYR A 167 12.22 -13.49 -18.16
CA TYR A 167 10.90 -13.47 -18.80
C TYR A 167 10.92 -12.74 -20.14
#